data_532b41453e13dc9b47455a1404d4ce17
#
_entry.id   532b41453e13dc9b47455a1404d4ce17
#
_cell.length_a   1.000
_cell.length_b   1.000
_cell.length_c   1.000
_cell.angle_alpha   90.00
_cell.angle_beta   90.00
_cell.angle_gamma   90.00
#
_symmetry.space_group_name_H-M   'P 1'
#
loop_
_entity.id
_entity.type
_entity.pdbx_description
1 polymer ?
#
loop_
_entity_poly.entity_id
_entity_poly.type
_entity_poly.pdbx_seq_one_letter_code
_entity_poly.pdbx_strand_id
1 'polypeptide(L)'
;MSLADTRHHQMFPELDSGQLAITRRFASGPAQRFDAGELVFDVGDAHAPVWVVLEGAIEVVRRDGLGNEKPITLQTPGQFTGEVSQLAGRASLAGGRAGPQGCLALPFDTAHLRALMISSAEVGEVVMRALILRRVGLIEGDASGSVLIGEPDDPHLTRLQGFLTRNGYPNTVIDASDEEGRALVQRFGIQEQELPVMVCPSGRVLRQPSDAEAAHCLGMTPDIDPDKRYDVAIVGAGPAGLATAVYAASEGLSVLVLDQRAIGGQAGASARIENYLGFPTGISGQALAGRAYNQALKFGAELAIPIEAGTLECGRDDGALKLDLADGKQLLASTVVVASGARYRRPEIDGLERFEGHGVSYWASPVEARLCEGGVVALVGGGNSAGQAVAFLAPRVKELHLIIRGEGLESSMSQYLIDRIAVLPNVQLHAGTEVSALEGDPERGLQAAVLRTRADGQTTRVELRHLFLFVGADPNTGWLQQCVEMDNQRRRPGTARGDG
;
A
#
# COMPACT_ATOMS: atom_id res chain seq x y z
N MET A 1 -10.52 -17.90 13.74
CA MET A 1 -9.94 -17.03 14.78
C MET A 1 -9.23 -15.88 14.07
N SER A 2 -9.67 -14.67 14.32
CA SER A 2 -9.02 -13.48 13.77
C SER A 2 -7.64 -13.24 14.41
N LEU A 3 -6.78 -12.42 13.78
CA LEU A 3 -5.52 -11.98 14.39
C LEU A 3 -5.77 -11.25 15.73
N ALA A 4 -6.88 -10.55 15.85
CA ALA A 4 -7.33 -9.88 17.07
C ALA A 4 -7.58 -10.87 18.22
N ASP A 5 -8.20 -12.02 17.94
CA ASP A 5 -8.51 -13.03 18.96
C ASP A 5 -7.25 -13.71 19.53
N THR A 6 -6.23 -13.92 18.68
CA THR A 6 -5.03 -14.67 19.08
C THR A 6 -3.94 -13.78 19.68
N ARG A 7 -3.95 -12.45 19.39
CA ARG A 7 -2.92 -11.49 19.81
C ARG A 7 -3.44 -10.31 20.61
N HIS A 8 -4.61 -10.42 21.22
CA HIS A 8 -5.25 -9.35 22.00
C HIS A 8 -4.32 -8.74 23.05
N HIS A 9 -3.58 -9.57 23.81
CA HIS A 9 -2.62 -9.11 24.81
C HIS A 9 -1.44 -8.32 24.22
N GLN A 10 -1.07 -8.55 22.95
CA GLN A 10 -0.03 -7.78 22.25
C GLN A 10 -0.59 -6.51 21.61
N MET A 11 -1.87 -6.50 21.29
CA MET A 11 -2.59 -5.36 20.72
C MET A 11 -2.91 -4.32 21.80
N PHE A 12 -3.24 -4.77 23.00
CA PHE A 12 -3.60 -3.94 24.15
C PHE A 12 -2.74 -4.30 25.38
N PRO A 13 -1.40 -4.13 25.29
CA PRO A 13 -0.51 -4.44 26.37
C PRO A 13 -0.68 -3.45 27.52
N GLU A 14 -0.37 -3.91 28.74
CA GLU A 14 -0.22 -3.09 29.92
C GLU A 14 1.27 -2.89 30.22
N LEU A 15 1.70 -1.64 30.32
CA LEU A 15 3.06 -1.29 30.69
C LEU A 15 3.25 -1.52 32.21
N ASP A 16 4.27 -2.24 32.60
CA ASP A 16 4.60 -2.41 33.99
C ASP A 16 5.14 -1.12 34.64
N SER A 17 5.34 -1.15 35.95
CA SER A 17 5.80 0.03 36.73
C SER A 17 7.15 0.58 36.26
N GLY A 18 8.07 -0.29 35.84
CA GLY A 18 9.38 0.10 35.30
C GLY A 18 9.23 0.77 33.92
N GLN A 19 8.45 0.17 33.02
CA GLN A 19 8.13 0.70 31.70
C GLN A 19 7.37 2.04 31.79
N LEU A 20 6.43 2.17 32.73
CA LEU A 20 5.71 3.44 32.97
C LEU A 20 6.68 4.53 33.52
N ALA A 21 7.63 4.18 34.38
CA ALA A 21 8.61 5.14 34.86
C ALA A 21 9.50 5.68 33.73
N ILE A 22 9.92 4.81 32.80
CA ILE A 22 10.63 5.22 31.57
C ILE A 22 9.72 6.09 30.70
N THR A 23 8.51 5.64 30.43
CA THR A 23 7.54 6.32 29.55
C THR A 23 7.24 7.74 30.01
N ARG A 24 7.02 7.96 31.29
CA ARG A 24 6.76 9.29 31.90
C ARG A 24 7.83 10.34 31.57
N ARG A 25 9.08 9.94 31.34
CA ARG A 25 10.19 10.85 31.03
C ARG A 25 10.10 11.46 29.62
N PHE A 26 9.30 10.88 28.76
CA PHE A 26 9.10 11.29 27.37
C PHE A 26 7.73 11.92 27.11
N ALA A 27 6.95 12.22 28.16
CA ALA A 27 5.65 12.87 27.97
C ALA A 27 5.81 14.26 27.35
N SER A 28 4.91 14.62 26.44
CA SER A 28 4.87 15.92 25.77
C SER A 28 4.31 17.05 26.65
N GLY A 29 3.75 16.70 27.82
CA GLY A 29 3.18 17.63 28.77
C GLY A 29 2.78 16.95 30.08
N PRO A 30 2.20 17.71 31.03
CA PRO A 30 1.70 17.15 32.27
C PRO A 30 0.51 16.21 32.02
N ALA A 31 0.26 15.30 32.96
CA ALA A 31 -0.95 14.49 32.95
C ALA A 31 -2.21 15.37 32.99
N GLN A 32 -3.19 15.03 32.18
CA GLN A 32 -4.45 15.76 32.04
C GLN A 32 -5.58 14.91 32.60
N ARG A 33 -6.54 15.58 33.30
CA ARG A 33 -7.74 14.96 33.82
C ARG A 33 -8.91 15.26 32.90
N PHE A 34 -9.70 14.25 32.64
CA PHE A 34 -10.90 14.31 31.83
C PHE A 34 -12.07 13.82 32.67
N ASP A 35 -13.18 14.55 32.64
CA ASP A 35 -14.41 14.17 33.34
C ASP A 35 -15.10 12.98 32.66
N ALA A 36 -16.04 12.34 33.34
CA ALA A 36 -16.78 11.19 32.82
C ALA A 36 -17.46 11.50 31.47
N GLY A 37 -17.17 10.74 30.43
CA GLY A 37 -17.70 10.89 29.08
C GLY A 37 -17.08 12.05 28.27
N GLU A 38 -16.14 12.79 28.84
CA GLU A 38 -15.43 13.86 28.13
C GLU A 38 -14.62 13.31 26.95
N LEU A 39 -14.62 14.04 25.83
CA LEU A 39 -13.87 13.68 24.62
C LEU A 39 -12.37 13.88 24.88
N VAL A 40 -11.59 12.83 24.66
CA VAL A 40 -10.12 12.85 24.79
C VAL A 40 -9.47 13.13 23.43
N PHE A 41 -10.00 12.52 22.36
CA PHE A 41 -9.64 12.74 20.95
C PHE A 41 -10.75 12.21 20.05
N ASP A 42 -10.87 12.73 18.82
CA ASP A 42 -11.92 12.28 17.89
C ASP A 42 -11.34 11.64 16.61
N VAL A 43 -12.20 10.92 15.89
CA VAL A 43 -11.91 10.40 14.55
C VAL A 43 -11.65 11.58 13.62
N GLY A 44 -10.53 11.55 12.89
CA GLY A 44 -10.13 12.62 11.98
C GLY A 44 -9.26 13.71 12.60
N ASP A 45 -9.01 13.69 13.91
CA ASP A 45 -8.11 14.62 14.56
C ASP A 45 -6.68 14.42 14.05
N ALA A 46 -6.16 15.43 13.36
CA ALA A 46 -4.75 15.47 12.95
C ALA A 46 -3.87 15.77 14.17
N HIS A 47 -2.69 15.14 14.21
CA HIS A 47 -1.73 15.29 15.31
C HIS A 47 -2.27 14.90 16.71
N ALA A 48 -3.35 14.10 16.78
CA ALA A 48 -3.86 13.61 18.05
C ALA A 48 -2.76 12.89 18.84
N PRO A 49 -2.51 13.24 20.12
CA PRO A 49 -1.48 12.56 20.91
C PRO A 49 -1.89 11.12 21.23
N VAL A 50 -0.89 10.28 21.44
CA VAL A 50 -1.09 9.02 22.13
C VAL A 50 -1.23 9.31 23.63
N TRP A 51 -2.23 8.74 24.28
CA TRP A 51 -2.51 8.92 25.69
C TRP A 51 -2.19 7.65 26.47
N VAL A 52 -1.36 7.76 27.49
CA VAL A 52 -1.10 6.67 28.45
C VAL A 52 -1.99 6.88 29.66
N VAL A 53 -2.88 5.93 29.95
CA VAL A 53 -3.82 6.01 31.08
C VAL A 53 -3.09 5.78 32.39
N LEU A 54 -3.27 6.69 33.35
CA LEU A 54 -2.71 6.62 34.69
C LEU A 54 -3.77 6.25 35.73
N GLU A 55 -5.01 6.79 35.61
CA GLU A 55 -6.16 6.52 36.46
C GLU A 55 -7.43 6.48 35.60
N GLY A 56 -8.43 5.74 36.06
CA GLY A 56 -9.69 5.63 35.34
C GLY A 56 -9.58 4.83 34.05
N ALA A 57 -10.26 5.24 32.99
CA ALA A 57 -10.23 4.54 31.71
C ALA A 57 -10.53 5.47 30.53
N ILE A 58 -10.06 5.07 29.32
CA ILE A 58 -10.48 5.68 28.05
C ILE A 58 -11.20 4.62 27.23
N GLU A 59 -12.45 4.87 26.87
CA GLU A 59 -13.24 4.08 25.95
C GLU A 59 -12.86 4.46 24.51
N VAL A 60 -12.32 3.51 23.75
CA VAL A 60 -11.90 3.73 22.36
C VAL A 60 -12.95 3.15 21.43
N VAL A 61 -13.44 3.97 20.52
CA VAL A 61 -14.48 3.64 19.55
C VAL A 61 -13.95 3.82 18.12
N ARG A 62 -14.48 3.04 17.20
CA ARG A 62 -14.34 3.30 15.76
C ARG A 62 -15.65 3.91 15.25
N ARG A 63 -15.53 4.79 14.27
CA ARG A 63 -16.67 5.42 13.60
C ARG A 63 -16.49 5.26 12.10
N ASP A 64 -17.56 4.86 11.40
CA ASP A 64 -17.59 4.87 9.94
C ASP A 64 -18.02 6.25 9.40
N GLY A 65 -17.98 6.41 8.07
CA GLY A 65 -18.41 7.64 7.40
C GLY A 65 -19.89 7.98 7.60
N LEU A 66 -20.72 7.02 7.99
CA LEU A 66 -22.16 7.21 8.25
C LEU A 66 -22.45 7.63 9.69
N GLY A 67 -21.43 7.66 10.55
CA GLY A 67 -21.52 8.00 11.96
C GLY A 67 -21.86 6.83 12.88
N ASN A 68 -21.84 5.59 12.38
CA ASN A 68 -22.06 4.42 13.23
C ASN A 68 -20.83 4.19 14.10
N GLU A 69 -21.02 4.22 15.42
CA GLU A 69 -19.96 3.95 16.39
C GLU A 69 -19.99 2.49 16.86
N LYS A 70 -18.80 1.86 16.95
CA LYS A 70 -18.61 0.55 17.55
C LYS A 70 -17.45 0.59 18.53
N PRO A 71 -17.60 0.03 19.75
CA PRO A 71 -16.50 -0.04 20.70
C PRO A 71 -15.37 -0.94 20.17
N ILE A 72 -14.12 -0.50 20.39
CA ILE A 72 -12.91 -1.28 20.12
C ILE A 72 -12.40 -1.90 21.41
N THR A 73 -12.16 -1.05 22.43
CA THR A 73 -11.57 -1.47 23.69
C THR A 73 -11.76 -0.41 24.77
N LEU A 74 -11.59 -0.82 26.01
CA LEU A 74 -11.45 0.06 27.16
C LEU A 74 -9.99 0.06 27.62
N GLN A 75 -9.29 1.17 27.47
CA GLN A 75 -7.91 1.33 27.93
C GLN A 75 -7.91 1.66 29.41
N THR A 76 -7.24 0.85 30.22
CA THR A 76 -7.15 0.96 31.67
C THR A 76 -5.74 1.43 32.09
N PRO A 77 -5.46 1.72 33.39
CA PRO A 77 -4.14 2.16 33.83
C PRO A 77 -3.00 1.27 33.35
N GLY A 78 -1.93 1.89 32.85
CA GLY A 78 -0.81 1.21 32.21
C GLY A 78 -0.99 0.94 30.71
N GLN A 79 -2.20 1.07 30.18
CA GLN A 79 -2.45 0.95 28.76
C GLN A 79 -2.40 2.32 28.07
N PHE A 80 -2.37 2.32 26.73
CA PHE A 80 -2.24 3.54 25.93
C PHE A 80 -3.12 3.50 24.70
N THR A 81 -3.52 4.67 24.21
CA THR A 81 -4.31 4.83 22.98
C THR A 81 -3.43 4.83 21.73
N GLY A 82 -4.03 5.03 20.56
CA GLY A 82 -3.32 5.27 19.31
C GLY A 82 -3.10 4.03 18.44
N GLU A 83 -2.74 4.30 17.19
CA GLU A 83 -2.29 3.35 16.19
C GLU A 83 -1.12 3.96 15.39
N VAL A 84 -0.59 3.26 14.38
CA VAL A 84 0.67 3.63 13.73
C VAL A 84 0.65 4.99 13.00
N SER A 85 -0.52 5.52 12.64
CA SER A 85 -0.65 6.83 11.99
C SER A 85 -0.18 8.00 12.86
N GLN A 86 -0.24 7.87 14.22
CA GLN A 86 0.27 8.90 15.12
C GLN A 86 1.79 9.11 15.00
N LEU A 87 2.53 8.12 14.51
CA LEU A 87 3.96 8.29 14.20
C LEU A 87 4.22 9.28 13.05
N ALA A 88 3.22 9.55 12.23
CA ALA A 88 3.29 10.51 11.14
C ALA A 88 2.46 11.77 11.40
N GLY A 89 1.84 11.92 12.57
CA GLY A 89 0.91 13.01 12.85
C GLY A 89 -0.35 13.00 11.98
N ARG A 90 -0.69 11.85 11.40
CA ARG A 90 -1.87 11.70 10.54
C ARG A 90 -3.16 11.67 11.36
N ALA A 91 -4.27 11.89 10.67
CA ALA A 91 -5.60 11.85 11.25
C ALA A 91 -5.88 10.52 11.97
N SER A 92 -6.45 10.61 13.17
CA SER A 92 -6.84 9.44 13.97
C SER A 92 -7.97 8.67 13.30
N LEU A 93 -7.85 7.34 13.25
CA LEU A 93 -8.90 6.45 12.73
C LEU A 93 -9.89 6.00 13.80
N ALA A 94 -9.64 6.33 15.06
CA ALA A 94 -10.49 6.02 16.19
C ALA A 94 -10.73 7.27 17.04
N GLY A 95 -11.81 7.28 17.80
CA GLY A 95 -12.10 8.29 18.82
C GLY A 95 -11.91 7.70 20.22
N GLY A 96 -11.74 8.57 21.22
CA GLY A 96 -11.61 8.15 22.61
C GLY A 96 -12.33 9.09 23.56
N ARG A 97 -13.07 8.54 24.52
CA ARG A 97 -13.78 9.28 25.59
C ARG A 97 -13.37 8.74 26.95
N ALA A 98 -13.33 9.61 27.93
CA ALA A 98 -13.11 9.21 29.31
C ALA A 98 -14.25 8.29 29.78
N GLY A 99 -13.90 7.21 30.46
CA GLY A 99 -14.85 6.25 30.97
C GLY A 99 -15.79 6.81 32.05
N PRO A 100 -16.68 5.98 32.64
CA PRO A 100 -17.71 6.45 33.59
C PRO A 100 -17.19 7.12 34.85
N GLN A 101 -15.91 6.92 35.19
CA GLN A 101 -15.26 7.54 36.36
C GLN A 101 -14.28 8.66 35.96
N GLY A 102 -14.29 9.08 34.68
CA GLY A 102 -13.27 9.94 34.14
C GLY A 102 -11.94 9.25 33.96
N CYS A 103 -10.91 9.99 33.58
CA CYS A 103 -9.55 9.46 33.51
C CYS A 103 -8.49 10.54 33.80
N LEU A 104 -7.30 10.08 34.22
CA LEU A 104 -6.07 10.84 34.24
C LEU A 104 -5.12 10.20 33.21
N ALA A 105 -4.68 10.95 32.21
CA ALA A 105 -3.85 10.41 31.13
C ALA A 105 -2.69 11.34 30.78
N LEU A 106 -1.59 10.73 30.28
CA LEU A 106 -0.35 11.40 29.94
C LEU A 106 -0.20 11.52 28.43
N PRO A 107 -0.01 12.73 27.84
CA PRO A 107 0.06 12.92 26.40
C PRO A 107 1.43 12.63 25.81
N PHE A 108 1.44 12.09 24.59
CA PHE A 108 2.63 11.91 23.75
C PHE A 108 2.31 12.39 22.35
N ASP A 109 2.82 13.55 21.98
CA ASP A 109 2.82 13.98 20.58
C ASP A 109 3.73 13.11 19.71
N THR A 110 3.70 13.33 18.42
CA THR A 110 4.47 12.53 17.44
C THR A 110 5.98 12.54 17.73
N ALA A 111 6.56 13.68 18.13
CA ALA A 111 8.00 13.79 18.37
C ALA A 111 8.41 13.04 19.65
N HIS A 112 7.67 13.21 20.73
CA HIS A 112 7.92 12.55 22.00
C HIS A 112 7.67 11.04 21.95
N LEU A 113 6.64 10.60 21.19
CA LEU A 113 6.37 9.19 20.95
C LEU A 113 7.54 8.51 20.20
N ARG A 114 8.06 9.16 19.15
CA ARG A 114 9.25 8.67 18.42
C ARG A 114 10.47 8.62 19.33
N ALA A 115 10.70 9.68 20.11
CA ALA A 115 11.83 9.73 21.07
C ALA A 115 11.76 8.58 22.06
N LEU A 116 10.60 8.29 22.64
CA LEU A 116 10.39 7.14 23.54
C LEU A 116 10.77 5.82 22.87
N MET A 117 10.28 5.58 21.65
CA MET A 117 10.50 4.32 20.93
C MET A 117 11.93 4.11 20.45
N ILE A 118 12.68 5.20 20.21
CA ILE A 118 14.09 5.13 19.82
C ILE A 118 14.97 4.96 21.05
N SER A 119 14.66 5.67 22.15
CA SER A 119 15.50 5.69 23.35
C SER A 119 15.35 4.47 24.24
N SER A 120 14.22 3.77 24.19
CA SER A 120 13.98 2.55 24.97
C SER A 120 13.59 1.41 24.02
N ALA A 121 14.51 0.48 23.78
CA ALA A 121 14.24 -0.68 22.93
C ALA A 121 13.08 -1.54 23.47
N GLU A 122 13.03 -1.74 24.80
CA GLU A 122 12.01 -2.55 25.47
C GLU A 122 10.61 -1.92 25.32
N VAL A 123 10.44 -0.68 25.75
CA VAL A 123 9.14 0.04 25.64
C VAL A 123 8.78 0.26 24.17
N GLY A 124 9.77 0.63 23.34
CA GLY A 124 9.60 0.85 21.92
C GLY A 124 9.10 -0.37 21.15
N GLU A 125 9.56 -1.57 21.51
CA GLU A 125 9.07 -2.82 20.92
C GLU A 125 7.59 -3.06 21.28
N VAL A 126 7.23 -2.92 22.56
CA VAL A 126 5.86 -3.12 23.02
C VAL A 126 4.91 -2.13 22.36
N VAL A 127 5.26 -0.84 22.36
CA VAL A 127 4.44 0.21 21.76
C VAL A 127 4.30 0.02 20.26
N MET A 128 5.42 -0.17 19.52
CA MET A 128 5.38 -0.34 18.06
C MET A 128 4.54 -1.55 17.66
N ARG A 129 4.70 -2.67 18.34
CA ARG A 129 3.92 -3.90 18.08
C ARG A 129 2.43 -3.66 18.29
N ALA A 130 2.05 -2.99 19.38
CA ALA A 130 0.66 -2.65 19.65
C ALA A 130 0.06 -1.74 18.57
N LEU A 131 0.76 -0.66 18.20
CA LEU A 131 0.31 0.28 17.17
C LEU A 131 0.10 -0.40 15.80
N ILE A 132 1.02 -1.28 15.40
CA ILE A 132 0.90 -2.06 14.15
C ILE A 132 -0.29 -3.01 14.21
N LEU A 133 -0.44 -3.78 15.29
CA LEU A 133 -1.53 -4.75 15.42
C LEU A 133 -2.89 -4.07 15.44
N ARG A 134 -3.01 -2.90 16.08
CA ARG A 134 -4.24 -2.09 16.07
C ARG A 134 -4.61 -1.64 14.67
N ARG A 135 -3.63 -1.18 13.87
CA ARG A 135 -3.87 -0.83 12.47
C ARG A 135 -4.39 -2.02 11.66
N VAL A 136 -3.78 -3.19 11.83
CA VAL A 136 -4.24 -4.42 11.18
C VAL A 136 -5.67 -4.75 11.63
N GLY A 137 -5.97 -4.66 12.93
CA GLY A 137 -7.32 -4.91 13.45
C GLY A 137 -8.38 -3.94 12.92
N LEU A 138 -8.01 -2.66 12.68
CA LEU A 138 -8.91 -1.69 12.04
C LEU A 138 -9.17 -2.01 10.57
N ILE A 139 -8.17 -2.55 9.84
CA ILE A 139 -8.31 -2.94 8.43
C ILE A 139 -9.13 -4.22 8.28
N GLU A 140 -8.92 -5.21 9.17
CA GLU A 140 -9.63 -6.50 9.13
C GLU A 140 -11.05 -6.43 9.71
N GLY A 141 -11.34 -5.40 10.50
CA GLY A 141 -12.63 -5.24 11.17
C GLY A 141 -13.70 -4.67 10.25
N ASP A 142 -14.87 -5.33 10.19
CA ASP A 142 -16.04 -4.84 9.48
C ASP A 142 -16.54 -3.51 10.06
N ALA A 143 -17.00 -2.60 9.19
CA ALA A 143 -17.65 -1.33 9.52
C ALA A 143 -16.73 -0.33 10.25
N SER A 144 -15.63 0.09 9.62
CA SER A 144 -14.81 1.21 10.07
C SER A 144 -14.24 1.96 8.86
N GLY A 145 -13.94 3.26 9.04
CA GLY A 145 -13.31 4.06 8.00
C GLY A 145 -14.28 4.63 6.98
N SER A 146 -13.88 4.68 5.72
CA SER A 146 -14.67 5.27 4.65
C SER A 146 -15.76 4.32 4.15
N VAL A 147 -16.91 4.88 3.81
CA VAL A 147 -17.98 4.14 3.13
C VAL A 147 -17.98 4.53 1.65
N LEU A 148 -17.87 3.54 0.78
CA LEU A 148 -17.94 3.68 -0.66
C LEU A 148 -19.33 3.22 -1.12
N ILE A 149 -20.03 4.05 -1.90
CA ILE A 149 -21.37 3.75 -2.42
C ILE A 149 -21.27 3.78 -3.95
N GLY A 150 -21.60 2.69 -4.61
CA GLY A 150 -21.53 2.58 -6.07
C GLY A 150 -21.97 1.22 -6.58
N GLU A 151 -21.96 1.04 -7.88
CA GLU A 151 -22.25 -0.24 -8.50
C GLU A 151 -21.04 -1.19 -8.40
N PRO A 152 -21.23 -2.49 -8.08
CA PRO A 152 -20.12 -3.43 -7.88
C PRO A 152 -19.17 -3.56 -9.07
N ASP A 153 -19.69 -3.41 -10.28
CA ASP A 153 -18.91 -3.54 -11.53
C ASP A 153 -18.34 -2.21 -12.05
N ASP A 154 -18.52 -1.12 -11.29
CA ASP A 154 -17.98 0.20 -11.68
C ASP A 154 -16.45 0.21 -11.55
N PRO A 155 -15.71 0.48 -12.64
CA PRO A 155 -14.25 0.59 -12.63
C PRO A 155 -13.72 1.68 -11.68
N HIS A 156 -14.44 2.79 -11.52
CA HIS A 156 -14.06 3.88 -10.61
C HIS A 156 -14.19 3.46 -9.15
N LEU A 157 -15.25 2.72 -8.80
CA LEU A 157 -15.41 2.15 -7.46
C LEU A 157 -14.29 1.16 -7.14
N THR A 158 -14.00 0.24 -8.08
CA THR A 158 -12.93 -0.76 -7.94
C THR A 158 -11.56 -0.09 -7.79
N ARG A 159 -11.27 0.96 -8.57
CA ARG A 159 -10.04 1.75 -8.47
C ARG A 159 -9.91 2.38 -7.09
N LEU A 160 -10.94 3.07 -6.62
CA LEU A 160 -10.97 3.77 -5.33
C LEU A 160 -10.81 2.81 -4.15
N GLN A 161 -11.54 1.70 -4.15
CA GLN A 161 -11.40 0.63 -3.16
C GLN A 161 -9.98 0.06 -3.14
N GLY A 162 -9.43 -0.22 -4.33
CA GLY A 162 -8.06 -0.71 -4.50
C GLY A 162 -7.02 0.27 -3.97
N PHE A 163 -7.21 1.57 -4.19
CA PHE A 163 -6.35 2.62 -3.66
C PHE A 163 -6.36 2.64 -2.12
N LEU A 164 -7.53 2.67 -1.50
CA LEU A 164 -7.67 2.68 -0.04
C LEU A 164 -7.07 1.42 0.60
N THR A 165 -7.41 0.26 0.07
CA THR A 165 -6.94 -1.04 0.59
C THR A 165 -5.43 -1.18 0.51
N ARG A 166 -4.80 -0.80 -0.62
CA ARG A 166 -3.33 -0.86 -0.78
C ARG A 166 -2.59 0.06 0.18
N ASN A 167 -3.19 1.21 0.51
CA ASN A 167 -2.63 2.16 1.47
C ASN A 167 -3.03 1.85 2.91
N GLY A 168 -3.70 0.72 3.16
CA GLY A 168 -4.09 0.24 4.48
C GLY A 168 -5.15 1.12 5.15
N TYR A 169 -6.06 1.71 4.39
CA TYR A 169 -7.19 2.47 4.93
C TYR A 169 -8.45 1.60 4.95
N PRO A 170 -9.11 1.47 6.12
CA PRO A 170 -10.35 0.73 6.25
C PRO A 170 -11.43 1.33 5.35
N ASN A 171 -12.15 0.48 4.64
CA ASN A 171 -13.26 0.91 3.80
C ASN A 171 -14.32 -0.19 3.70
N THR A 172 -15.57 0.22 3.53
CA THR A 172 -16.73 -0.65 3.31
C THR A 172 -17.39 -0.24 2.00
N VAL A 173 -17.74 -1.20 1.16
CA VAL A 173 -18.49 -0.96 -0.08
C VAL A 173 -19.95 -1.31 0.15
N ILE A 174 -20.85 -0.41 -0.24
CA ILE A 174 -22.29 -0.59 -0.26
C ILE A 174 -22.76 -0.50 -1.71
N ASP A 175 -23.47 -1.51 -2.17
CA ASP A 175 -24.06 -1.54 -3.50
C ASP A 175 -25.19 -0.49 -3.59
N ALA A 176 -25.05 0.48 -4.50
CA ALA A 176 -26.03 1.55 -4.69
C ALA A 176 -27.40 1.02 -5.13
N SER A 177 -27.46 -0.19 -5.70
CA SER A 177 -28.69 -0.82 -6.20
C SER A 177 -29.48 -1.60 -5.14
N ASP A 178 -28.89 -1.93 -3.99
CA ASP A 178 -29.58 -2.61 -2.88
C ASP A 178 -30.45 -1.64 -2.04
N GLU A 179 -31.15 -2.16 -1.04
CA GLU A 179 -32.06 -1.36 -0.21
C GLU A 179 -31.32 -0.31 0.63
N GLU A 180 -30.19 -0.67 1.22
CA GLU A 180 -29.34 0.19 2.03
C GLU A 180 -28.69 1.28 1.17
N GLY A 181 -28.14 0.90 0.01
CA GLY A 181 -27.51 1.82 -0.93
C GLY A 181 -28.48 2.86 -1.47
N ARG A 182 -29.69 2.45 -1.90
CA ARG A 182 -30.73 3.39 -2.34
C ARG A 182 -31.15 4.37 -1.26
N ALA A 183 -31.26 3.91 -0.02
CA ALA A 183 -31.59 4.78 1.11
C ALA A 183 -30.50 5.83 1.36
N LEU A 184 -29.22 5.46 1.24
CA LEU A 184 -28.08 6.36 1.36
C LEU A 184 -27.99 7.36 0.20
N VAL A 185 -28.17 6.89 -1.03
CA VAL A 185 -28.23 7.73 -2.24
C VAL A 185 -29.30 8.82 -2.07
N GLN A 186 -30.50 8.44 -1.59
CA GLN A 186 -31.57 9.38 -1.31
C GLN A 186 -31.24 10.34 -0.15
N ARG A 187 -30.68 9.80 0.95
CA ARG A 187 -30.28 10.60 2.13
C ARG A 187 -29.28 11.70 1.81
N PHE A 188 -28.32 11.41 0.95
CA PHE A 188 -27.25 12.33 0.55
C PHE A 188 -27.59 13.15 -0.71
N GLY A 189 -28.77 12.95 -1.32
CA GLY A 189 -29.19 13.63 -2.54
C GLY A 189 -28.27 13.38 -3.72
N ILE A 190 -27.77 12.14 -3.86
CA ILE A 190 -26.82 11.73 -4.89
C ILE A 190 -27.61 11.39 -6.15
N GLN A 191 -27.09 11.83 -7.32
CA GLN A 191 -27.61 11.45 -8.62
C GLN A 191 -26.78 10.27 -9.16
N GLU A 192 -27.39 9.44 -10.02
CA GLU A 192 -26.74 8.25 -10.58
C GLU A 192 -25.38 8.55 -11.26
N GLN A 193 -25.31 9.67 -11.99
CA GLN A 193 -24.07 10.12 -12.64
C GLN A 193 -22.99 10.63 -11.65
N GLU A 194 -23.28 10.79 -10.37
CA GLU A 194 -22.34 11.20 -9.34
C GLU A 194 -21.68 10.02 -8.59
N LEU A 195 -22.10 8.78 -8.92
CA LEU A 195 -21.51 7.57 -8.41
C LEU A 195 -20.13 7.29 -9.08
N PRO A 196 -19.16 6.66 -8.38
CA PRO A 196 -19.23 6.25 -6.98
C PRO A 196 -19.05 7.42 -6.02
N VAL A 197 -19.62 7.29 -4.84
CA VAL A 197 -19.48 8.28 -3.76
C VAL A 197 -18.65 7.69 -2.62
N MET A 198 -17.79 8.51 -2.02
CA MET A 198 -17.06 8.20 -0.80
C MET A 198 -17.54 9.07 0.35
N VAL A 199 -17.96 8.46 1.45
CA VAL A 199 -18.23 9.14 2.72
C VAL A 199 -17.03 8.93 3.64
N CYS A 200 -16.30 10.01 3.91
CA CYS A 200 -15.11 9.98 4.76
C CYS A 200 -15.47 9.74 6.24
N PRO A 201 -14.55 9.26 7.08
CA PRO A 201 -14.78 9.08 8.52
C PRO A 201 -15.26 10.36 9.23
N SER A 202 -14.92 11.55 8.70
CA SER A 202 -15.40 12.86 9.16
C SER A 202 -16.85 13.18 8.76
N GLY A 203 -17.53 12.31 8.01
CA GLY A 203 -18.85 12.53 7.44
C GLY A 203 -18.87 13.37 6.14
N ARG A 204 -17.71 13.83 5.64
CA ARG A 204 -17.63 14.55 4.36
C ARG A 204 -17.93 13.61 3.20
N VAL A 205 -18.84 14.06 2.31
CA VAL A 205 -19.25 13.32 1.10
C VAL A 205 -18.47 13.80 -0.11
N LEU A 206 -17.79 12.91 -0.79
CA LEU A 206 -17.08 13.16 -2.03
C LEU A 206 -17.78 12.39 -3.18
N ARG A 207 -18.07 13.08 -4.29
CA ARG A 207 -18.71 12.52 -5.48
C ARG A 207 -17.66 12.26 -6.54
N GLN A 208 -17.62 11.04 -7.08
CA GLN A 208 -16.62 10.58 -8.06
C GLN A 208 -15.18 10.99 -7.72
N PRO A 209 -14.71 10.76 -6.46
CA PRO A 209 -13.43 11.29 -6.06
C PRO A 209 -12.27 10.66 -6.83
N SER A 210 -11.29 11.50 -7.16
CA SER A 210 -9.96 11.06 -7.51
C SER A 210 -9.24 10.45 -6.30
N ASP A 211 -8.16 9.69 -6.53
CA ASP A 211 -7.32 9.17 -5.44
C ASP A 211 -6.73 10.30 -4.59
N ALA A 212 -6.41 11.44 -5.20
CA ALA A 212 -5.87 12.62 -4.50
C ALA A 212 -6.92 13.25 -3.58
N GLU A 213 -8.18 13.40 -4.00
CA GLU A 213 -9.26 13.93 -3.16
C GLU A 213 -9.59 12.99 -2.01
N ALA A 214 -9.62 11.68 -2.27
CA ALA A 214 -9.80 10.66 -1.23
C ALA A 214 -8.64 10.71 -0.21
N ALA A 215 -7.40 10.78 -0.68
CA ALA A 215 -6.21 10.88 0.18
C ALA A 215 -6.22 12.15 1.02
N HIS A 216 -6.57 13.29 0.43
CA HIS A 216 -6.68 14.57 1.17
C HIS A 216 -7.76 14.49 2.25
N CYS A 217 -8.93 13.90 1.94
CA CYS A 217 -10.01 13.72 2.91
C CYS A 217 -9.62 12.85 4.12
N LEU A 218 -8.69 11.92 3.91
CA LEU A 218 -8.19 11.00 4.94
C LEU A 218 -6.92 11.49 5.64
N GLY A 219 -6.41 12.68 5.29
CA GLY A 219 -5.14 13.18 5.82
C GLY A 219 -3.94 12.28 5.48
N MET A 220 -3.98 11.59 4.31
CA MET A 220 -2.90 10.71 3.87
C MET A 220 -1.71 11.48 3.33
N THR A 221 -1.98 12.60 2.66
CA THR A 221 -0.96 13.42 2.03
C THR A 221 -0.64 14.58 2.99
N PRO A 222 0.61 14.71 3.46
CA PRO A 222 1.01 15.86 4.26
C PRO A 222 0.98 17.14 3.41
N ASP A 223 0.81 18.27 4.06
CA ASP A 223 1.02 19.55 3.39
C ASP A 223 2.52 19.70 3.09
N ILE A 224 2.84 19.79 1.79
CA ILE A 224 4.22 20.00 1.34
C ILE A 224 4.47 21.50 1.38
N ASP A 225 5.35 21.92 2.27
CA ASP A 225 5.83 23.30 2.35
C ASP A 225 6.79 23.56 1.18
N PRO A 226 6.48 24.47 0.25
CA PRO A 226 7.30 24.74 -0.92
C PRO A 226 8.64 25.41 -0.57
N ASP A 227 8.75 26.03 0.60
CA ASP A 227 9.96 26.69 1.07
C ASP A 227 10.86 25.77 1.90
N LYS A 228 10.35 24.62 2.34
CA LYS A 228 11.12 23.62 3.08
C LYS A 228 12.06 22.87 2.14
N ARG A 229 13.37 22.95 2.42
CA ARG A 229 14.36 22.11 1.75
C ARG A 229 14.59 20.83 2.55
N TYR A 230 14.24 19.69 1.96
CA TYR A 230 14.53 18.37 2.53
C TYR A 230 15.99 17.99 2.26
N ASP A 231 16.61 17.25 3.18
CA ASP A 231 17.93 16.67 2.93
C ASP A 231 17.83 15.62 1.83
N VAL A 232 16.79 14.79 1.86
CA VAL A 232 16.57 13.72 0.88
C VAL A 232 15.10 13.69 0.44
N ALA A 233 14.87 13.85 -0.86
CA ALA A 233 13.59 13.51 -1.50
C ALA A 233 13.73 12.17 -2.23
N ILE A 234 12.79 11.25 -2.00
CA ILE A 234 12.80 9.90 -2.57
C ILE A 234 11.59 9.75 -3.48
N VAL A 235 11.80 9.45 -4.74
CA VAL A 235 10.72 9.22 -5.70
C VAL A 235 10.49 7.72 -5.85
N GLY A 236 9.40 7.24 -5.25
CA GLY A 236 8.96 5.85 -5.20
C GLY A 236 8.99 5.26 -3.79
N ALA A 237 7.83 4.79 -3.29
CA ALA A 237 7.67 4.10 -2.01
C ALA A 237 7.73 2.57 -2.13
N GLY A 238 8.44 2.05 -3.14
CA GLY A 238 8.79 0.64 -3.25
C GLY A 238 9.87 0.21 -2.26
N PRO A 239 10.31 -1.06 -2.27
CA PRO A 239 11.31 -1.56 -1.31
C PRO A 239 12.61 -0.76 -1.29
N ALA A 240 13.09 -0.30 -2.44
CA ALA A 240 14.31 0.50 -2.54
C ALA A 240 14.13 1.88 -1.89
N GLY A 241 13.01 2.57 -2.21
CA GLY A 241 12.73 3.89 -1.64
C GLY A 241 12.48 3.83 -0.14
N LEU A 242 11.72 2.84 0.34
CA LEU A 242 11.47 2.66 1.77
C LEU A 242 12.75 2.30 2.54
N ALA A 243 13.63 1.46 1.96
CA ALA A 243 14.93 1.17 2.56
C ALA A 243 15.78 2.45 2.66
N THR A 244 15.84 3.26 1.59
CA THR A 244 16.53 4.55 1.61
C THR A 244 15.94 5.48 2.67
N ALA A 245 14.62 5.54 2.79
CA ALA A 245 13.94 6.36 3.80
C ALA A 245 14.32 5.96 5.24
N VAL A 246 14.35 4.64 5.51
CA VAL A 246 14.76 4.12 6.82
C VAL A 246 16.20 4.54 7.13
N TYR A 247 17.13 4.29 6.23
CA TYR A 247 18.54 4.61 6.46
C TYR A 247 18.78 6.12 6.58
N ALA A 248 18.24 6.93 5.67
CA ALA A 248 18.45 8.38 5.72
C ALA A 248 17.82 9.00 6.99
N ALA A 249 16.57 8.64 7.31
CA ALA A 249 15.91 9.18 8.50
C ALA A 249 16.55 8.68 9.81
N SER A 250 17.13 7.47 9.84
CA SER A 250 17.84 6.99 11.03
C SER A 250 19.14 7.75 11.33
N GLU A 251 19.72 8.41 10.31
CA GLU A 251 20.87 9.32 10.46
C GLU A 251 20.44 10.76 10.81
N GLY A 252 19.13 10.99 11.05
CA GLY A 252 18.60 12.30 11.43
C GLY A 252 18.34 13.26 10.26
N LEU A 253 18.41 12.78 9.03
CA LEU A 253 18.10 13.59 7.86
C LEU A 253 16.58 13.81 7.71
N SER A 254 16.20 14.99 7.22
CA SER A 254 14.83 15.27 6.83
C SER A 254 14.51 14.59 5.50
N VAL A 255 13.57 13.64 5.52
CA VAL A 255 13.26 12.75 4.38
C VAL A 255 11.80 12.88 3.98
N LEU A 256 11.55 13.10 2.68
CA LEU A 256 10.22 12.99 2.08
C LEU A 256 10.23 11.93 0.99
N VAL A 257 9.30 10.98 1.09
CA VAL A 257 9.05 9.94 0.07
C VAL A 257 7.80 10.30 -0.70
N LEU A 258 7.89 10.31 -2.02
CA LEU A 258 6.76 10.51 -2.94
C LEU A 258 6.40 9.19 -3.62
N ASP A 259 5.12 8.88 -3.74
CA ASP A 259 4.64 7.79 -4.58
C ASP A 259 3.26 8.13 -5.18
N GLN A 260 3.09 7.80 -6.46
CA GLN A 260 1.86 8.13 -7.19
C GLN A 260 0.68 7.16 -6.89
N ARG A 261 0.94 6.02 -6.23
CA ARG A 261 -0.07 4.97 -6.06
C ARG A 261 -0.22 4.45 -4.64
N ALA A 262 0.82 3.80 -4.12
CA ALA A 262 0.72 3.12 -2.84
C ALA A 262 2.09 2.71 -2.30
N ILE A 263 2.15 2.54 -0.97
CA ILE A 263 3.31 1.97 -0.29
C ILE A 263 3.63 0.55 -0.78
N GLY A 264 4.92 0.25 -0.87
CA GLY A 264 5.43 -1.08 -1.27
C GLY A 264 5.63 -1.26 -2.77
N GLY A 265 5.15 -0.32 -3.61
CA GLY A 265 5.32 -0.39 -5.06
C GLY A 265 4.82 -1.72 -5.64
N GLN A 266 5.51 -2.24 -6.66
CA GLN A 266 5.15 -3.53 -7.27
C GLN A 266 5.32 -4.73 -6.32
N ALA A 267 6.30 -4.67 -5.41
CA ALA A 267 6.50 -5.73 -4.43
C ALA A 267 5.31 -5.85 -3.46
N GLY A 268 4.65 -4.72 -3.13
CA GLY A 268 3.46 -4.70 -2.27
C GLY A 268 2.28 -5.52 -2.81
N ALA A 269 2.20 -5.70 -4.13
CA ALA A 269 1.16 -6.51 -4.78
C ALA A 269 1.50 -8.02 -4.83
N SER A 270 2.73 -8.43 -4.49
CA SER A 270 3.15 -9.83 -4.57
C SER A 270 2.50 -10.65 -3.45
N ALA A 271 1.89 -11.78 -3.80
CA ALA A 271 1.28 -12.68 -2.84
C ALA A 271 2.30 -13.27 -1.86
N ARG A 272 3.51 -13.58 -2.36
CA ARG A 272 4.62 -14.11 -1.55
C ARG A 272 5.96 -13.74 -2.17
N ILE A 273 6.88 -13.29 -1.32
CA ILE A 273 8.27 -12.97 -1.65
C ILE A 273 9.14 -13.88 -0.80
N GLU A 274 9.93 -14.75 -1.44
CA GLU A 274 10.77 -15.78 -0.78
C GLU A 274 12.26 -15.47 -0.80
N ASN A 275 12.69 -14.56 -1.66
CA ASN A 275 14.08 -14.19 -1.88
C ASN A 275 14.46 -12.80 -1.33
N TYR A 276 13.66 -12.23 -0.41
CA TYR A 276 14.03 -11.01 0.30
C TYR A 276 14.80 -11.37 1.58
N LEU A 277 15.98 -10.76 1.74
CA LEU A 277 16.87 -11.02 2.87
C LEU A 277 16.18 -10.81 4.21
N GLY A 278 16.35 -11.75 5.16
CA GLY A 278 15.78 -11.70 6.51
C GLY A 278 14.44 -12.41 6.68
N PHE A 279 13.86 -12.98 5.60
CA PHE A 279 12.58 -13.70 5.62
C PHE A 279 12.73 -15.14 5.11
N PRO A 280 13.31 -16.05 5.90
CA PRO A 280 13.61 -17.43 5.43
C PRO A 280 12.37 -18.25 5.09
N THR A 281 11.21 -17.91 5.65
CA THR A 281 9.92 -18.54 5.33
C THR A 281 9.12 -17.81 4.26
N GLY A 282 9.70 -16.75 3.66
CA GLY A 282 8.99 -15.83 2.79
C GLY A 282 8.04 -14.89 3.56
N ILE A 283 7.57 -13.87 2.87
CA ILE A 283 6.64 -12.86 3.39
C ILE A 283 5.71 -12.39 2.26
N SER A 284 4.48 -11.99 2.57
CA SER A 284 3.65 -11.32 1.58
C SER A 284 4.18 -9.92 1.25
N GLY A 285 3.99 -9.46 0.03
CA GLY A 285 4.43 -8.12 -0.37
C GLY A 285 3.81 -7.03 0.48
N GLN A 286 2.54 -7.15 0.82
CA GLN A 286 1.84 -6.21 1.70
C GLN A 286 2.44 -6.17 3.11
N ALA A 287 2.76 -7.33 3.70
CA ALA A 287 3.38 -7.37 5.02
C ALA A 287 4.82 -6.82 5.01
N LEU A 288 5.58 -7.06 3.93
CA LEU A 288 6.91 -6.48 3.75
C LEU A 288 6.84 -4.95 3.65
N ALA A 289 5.95 -4.45 2.78
CA ALA A 289 5.71 -3.03 2.58
C ALA A 289 5.28 -2.33 3.89
N GLY A 290 4.32 -2.91 4.61
CA GLY A 290 3.85 -2.38 5.88
C GLY A 290 4.95 -2.31 6.95
N ARG A 291 5.83 -3.33 7.03
CA ARG A 291 6.97 -3.31 7.97
C ARG A 291 7.96 -2.20 7.62
N ALA A 292 8.35 -2.08 6.34
CA ALA A 292 9.28 -1.05 5.90
C ALA A 292 8.71 0.36 6.08
N TYR A 293 7.44 0.56 5.76
CA TYR A 293 6.70 1.79 5.98
C TYR A 293 6.70 2.22 7.45
N ASN A 294 6.29 1.30 8.35
CA ASN A 294 6.25 1.59 9.78
C ASN A 294 7.64 1.88 10.35
N GLN A 295 8.67 1.22 9.82
CA GLN A 295 10.06 1.50 10.21
C GLN A 295 10.52 2.89 9.75
N ALA A 296 10.17 3.31 8.53
CA ALA A 296 10.45 4.65 8.05
C ALA A 296 9.76 5.74 8.90
N LEU A 297 8.48 5.53 9.25
CA LEU A 297 7.73 6.43 10.15
C LEU A 297 8.35 6.52 11.53
N LYS A 298 8.83 5.40 12.10
CA LYS A 298 9.52 5.38 13.40
C LYS A 298 10.70 6.35 13.43
N PHE A 299 11.47 6.43 12.35
CA PHE A 299 12.62 7.32 12.23
C PHE A 299 12.26 8.73 11.75
N GLY A 300 11.00 9.00 11.43
CA GLY A 300 10.52 10.33 11.10
C GLY A 300 10.48 10.67 9.63
N ALA A 301 10.63 9.69 8.72
CA ALA A 301 10.39 9.94 7.30
C ALA A 301 8.93 10.37 7.06
N GLU A 302 8.76 11.37 6.23
CA GLU A 302 7.45 11.81 5.73
C GLU A 302 7.14 11.07 4.43
N LEU A 303 5.87 10.68 4.21
CA LEU A 303 5.42 10.04 2.98
C LEU A 303 4.21 10.78 2.42
N ALA A 304 4.28 11.16 1.15
CA ALA A 304 3.21 11.83 0.41
C ALA A 304 2.70 10.91 -0.70
N ILE A 305 1.47 10.45 -0.54
CA ILE A 305 0.77 9.54 -1.47
C ILE A 305 -0.69 10.02 -1.58
N PRO A 306 -1.26 10.10 -2.78
CA PRO A 306 -0.66 9.86 -4.08
C PRO A 306 -0.05 11.16 -4.63
N ILE A 307 1.25 11.19 -4.79
CA ILE A 307 1.95 12.35 -5.39
C ILE A 307 2.89 11.84 -6.48
N GLU A 308 2.75 12.36 -7.68
CA GLU A 308 3.58 12.04 -8.83
C GLU A 308 4.63 13.12 -9.06
N ALA A 309 5.89 12.71 -9.22
CA ALA A 309 6.96 13.59 -9.66
C ALA A 309 6.84 13.87 -11.16
N GLY A 310 6.71 15.13 -11.54
CA GLY A 310 6.56 15.59 -12.93
C GLY A 310 7.89 15.86 -13.61
N THR A 311 8.72 16.77 -13.08
CA THR A 311 10.04 17.10 -13.61
C THR A 311 11.05 17.37 -12.51
N LEU A 312 12.33 17.13 -12.81
CA LEU A 312 13.45 17.46 -11.93
C LEU A 312 14.28 18.58 -12.56
N GLU A 313 14.50 19.66 -11.81
CA GLU A 313 15.41 20.77 -12.16
C GLU A 313 16.68 20.67 -11.32
N CYS A 314 17.85 20.58 -11.98
CA CYS A 314 19.16 20.33 -11.35
C CYS A 314 20.16 21.48 -11.45
N GLY A 315 19.87 22.52 -12.18
CA GLY A 315 20.85 23.59 -12.49
C GLY A 315 20.64 24.86 -11.69
N ARG A 316 20.14 24.78 -10.44
CA ARG A 316 19.88 25.97 -9.63
C ARG A 316 21.14 26.54 -8.97
N ASP A 317 21.22 27.86 -8.92
CA ASP A 317 22.34 28.58 -8.32
C ASP A 317 22.51 28.33 -6.81
N ASP A 318 21.41 27.99 -6.11
CA ASP A 318 21.38 27.67 -4.68
C ASP A 318 21.81 26.23 -4.36
N GLY A 319 22.13 25.44 -5.40
CA GLY A 319 22.49 24.02 -5.28
C GLY A 319 21.35 23.11 -4.83
N ALA A 320 20.12 23.61 -4.75
CA ALA A 320 18.95 22.76 -4.46
C ALA A 320 18.50 22.05 -5.74
N LEU A 321 17.98 20.85 -5.56
CA LEU A 321 17.23 20.13 -6.58
C LEU A 321 15.75 20.46 -6.40
N LYS A 322 15.06 20.84 -7.47
CA LYS A 322 13.63 21.16 -7.43
C LYS A 322 12.84 20.08 -8.17
N LEU A 323 11.87 19.52 -7.51
CA LEU A 323 10.88 18.61 -8.09
C LEU A 323 9.57 19.38 -8.31
N ASP A 324 9.12 19.47 -9.56
CA ASP A 324 7.76 19.88 -9.86
C ASP A 324 6.86 18.64 -9.76
N LEU A 325 5.74 18.77 -9.08
CA LEU A 325 4.79 17.70 -8.84
C LEU A 325 3.61 17.82 -9.81
N ALA A 326 2.97 16.70 -10.14
CA ALA A 326 1.87 16.68 -11.10
C ALA A 326 0.63 17.49 -10.64
N ASP A 327 0.47 17.73 -9.34
CA ASP A 327 -0.57 18.57 -8.75
C ASP A 327 -0.24 20.09 -8.78
N GLY A 328 0.88 20.47 -9.42
CA GLY A 328 1.35 21.86 -9.56
C GLY A 328 2.15 22.39 -8.36
N LYS A 329 2.33 21.60 -7.31
CA LYS A 329 3.20 21.94 -6.19
C LYS A 329 4.67 21.74 -6.54
N GLN A 330 5.55 22.30 -5.70
CA GLN A 330 7.00 22.20 -5.83
C GLN A 330 7.62 21.70 -4.53
N LEU A 331 8.73 21.00 -4.66
CA LEU A 331 9.51 20.46 -3.56
C LEU A 331 11.00 20.76 -3.77
N LEU A 332 11.67 21.24 -2.73
CA LEU A 332 13.11 21.46 -2.72
C LEU A 332 13.82 20.35 -1.93
N ALA A 333 14.94 19.85 -2.47
CA ALA A 333 15.77 18.86 -1.79
C ALA A 333 17.27 19.10 -2.04
N SER A 334 18.11 18.65 -1.10
CA SER A 334 19.56 18.61 -1.27
C SER A 334 19.99 17.41 -2.11
N THR A 335 19.26 16.30 -1.98
CA THR A 335 19.51 15.05 -2.73
C THR A 335 18.17 14.47 -3.19
N VAL A 336 18.14 13.94 -4.41
CA VAL A 336 16.99 13.20 -4.93
C VAL A 336 17.41 11.76 -5.20
N VAL A 337 16.68 10.81 -4.59
CA VAL A 337 16.87 9.37 -4.82
C VAL A 337 15.80 8.86 -5.78
N VAL A 338 16.24 8.33 -6.91
CA VAL A 338 15.39 7.78 -7.96
C VAL A 338 15.07 6.33 -7.65
N ALA A 339 13.92 6.08 -7.02
CA ALA A 339 13.39 4.75 -6.71
C ALA A 339 12.03 4.51 -7.38
N SER A 340 11.78 5.22 -8.49
CA SER A 340 10.50 5.31 -9.20
C SER A 340 10.01 4.01 -9.84
N GLY A 341 10.79 2.93 -9.71
CA GLY A 341 10.42 1.61 -10.17
C GLY A 341 10.31 1.52 -11.69
N ALA A 342 9.40 0.67 -12.16
CA ALA A 342 9.27 0.40 -13.58
C ALA A 342 7.79 0.21 -13.96
N ARG A 343 7.49 0.45 -15.23
CA ARG A 343 6.16 0.22 -15.84
C ARG A 343 6.22 -1.10 -16.60
N TYR A 344 5.24 -1.97 -16.39
CA TYR A 344 5.13 -3.22 -17.15
C TYR A 344 5.03 -2.92 -18.64
N ARG A 345 5.81 -3.69 -19.41
CA ARG A 345 5.71 -3.63 -20.87
C ARG A 345 4.39 -4.18 -21.32
N ARG A 346 3.82 -3.52 -22.30
CA ARG A 346 2.63 -3.99 -23.00
C ARG A 346 3.09 -4.69 -24.27
N PRO A 347 2.90 -6.02 -24.39
CA PRO A 347 3.29 -6.73 -25.62
C PRO A 347 2.33 -6.41 -26.76
N GLU A 348 2.80 -6.54 -27.99
CA GLU A 348 1.97 -6.47 -29.19
C GLU A 348 1.24 -7.81 -29.36
N ILE A 349 0.01 -7.89 -28.86
CA ILE A 349 -0.88 -9.04 -28.97
C ILE A 349 -2.18 -8.54 -29.56
N ASP A 350 -2.67 -9.15 -30.65
CA ASP A 350 -3.92 -8.77 -31.25
C ASP A 350 -5.11 -9.02 -30.29
N GLY A 351 -5.95 -8.02 -30.13
CA GLY A 351 -7.08 -8.06 -29.19
C GLY A 351 -6.76 -7.79 -27.73
N LEU A 352 -5.49 -7.48 -27.37
CA LEU A 352 -5.07 -7.28 -25.96
C LEU A 352 -5.92 -6.24 -25.24
N GLU A 353 -6.16 -5.09 -25.89
CA GLU A 353 -6.90 -3.96 -25.29
C GLU A 353 -8.32 -4.31 -24.82
N ARG A 354 -8.93 -5.27 -25.50
CA ARG A 354 -10.31 -5.69 -25.24
C ARG A 354 -10.45 -6.50 -23.94
N PHE A 355 -9.36 -7.10 -23.46
CA PHE A 355 -9.37 -8.05 -22.34
C PHE A 355 -8.51 -7.59 -21.17
N GLU A 356 -7.82 -6.45 -21.24
CA GLU A 356 -7.12 -5.86 -20.09
C GLU A 356 -8.11 -5.51 -18.99
N GLY A 357 -7.88 -6.09 -17.79
CA GLY A 357 -8.81 -6.01 -16.66
C GLY A 357 -9.98 -7.00 -16.72
N HIS A 358 -10.23 -7.63 -17.87
CA HIS A 358 -11.30 -8.62 -18.08
C HIS A 358 -10.76 -9.97 -18.59
N GLY A 359 -9.77 -10.51 -17.89
CA GLY A 359 -9.09 -11.77 -18.26
C GLY A 359 -7.60 -11.63 -18.51
N VAL A 360 -7.08 -10.43 -18.77
CA VAL A 360 -5.64 -10.16 -18.86
C VAL A 360 -5.16 -9.36 -17.67
N SER A 361 -4.12 -9.86 -16.99
CA SER A 361 -3.51 -9.24 -15.81
C SER A 361 -1.99 -9.17 -15.94
N TYR A 362 -1.37 -8.14 -15.32
CA TYR A 362 0.09 -7.95 -15.27
C TYR A 362 0.70 -8.35 -13.92
N TRP A 363 -0.10 -8.92 -13.02
CA TRP A 363 0.28 -9.42 -11.70
C TRP A 363 -0.59 -10.61 -11.32
N ALA A 364 -0.15 -11.40 -10.35
CA ALA A 364 -0.91 -12.51 -9.78
C ALA A 364 -1.07 -12.29 -8.27
N SER A 365 -2.21 -11.75 -7.86
CA SER A 365 -2.59 -11.55 -6.46
C SER A 365 -3.60 -12.61 -5.98
N PRO A 366 -3.93 -12.65 -4.68
CA PRO A 366 -4.99 -13.50 -4.17
C PRO A 366 -6.37 -13.26 -4.82
N VAL A 367 -6.60 -12.05 -5.36
CA VAL A 367 -7.86 -11.72 -6.06
C VAL A 367 -7.92 -12.46 -7.39
N GLU A 368 -6.88 -12.27 -8.26
CA GLU A 368 -6.80 -12.95 -9.55
C GLU A 368 -6.77 -14.47 -9.39
N ALA A 369 -6.07 -14.98 -8.36
CA ALA A 369 -6.03 -16.41 -8.08
C ALA A 369 -7.42 -17.00 -7.78
N ARG A 370 -8.30 -16.27 -7.09
CA ARG A 370 -9.69 -16.69 -6.85
C ARG A 370 -10.53 -16.69 -8.12
N LEU A 371 -10.33 -15.67 -8.99
CA LEU A 371 -11.07 -15.56 -10.26
C LEU A 371 -10.75 -16.72 -11.22
N CYS A 372 -9.53 -17.26 -11.18
CA CYS A 372 -9.09 -18.34 -12.07
C CYS A 372 -9.09 -19.75 -11.42
N GLU A 373 -9.66 -19.89 -10.21
CA GLU A 373 -9.65 -21.14 -9.47
C GLU A 373 -10.30 -22.28 -10.26
N GLY A 374 -9.60 -23.43 -10.35
CA GLY A 374 -10.07 -24.60 -11.11
C GLY A 374 -10.11 -24.42 -12.64
N GLY A 375 -9.72 -23.26 -13.15
CA GLY A 375 -9.70 -22.94 -14.59
C GLY A 375 -8.40 -23.32 -15.29
N VAL A 376 -8.35 -23.08 -16.61
CA VAL A 376 -7.13 -23.13 -17.44
C VAL A 376 -6.61 -21.69 -17.57
N VAL A 377 -5.32 -21.49 -17.31
CA VAL A 377 -4.67 -20.18 -17.38
C VAL A 377 -3.41 -20.21 -18.23
N ALA A 378 -3.05 -19.07 -18.81
CA ALA A 378 -1.74 -18.90 -19.44
C ALA A 378 -0.95 -17.81 -18.71
N LEU A 379 0.38 -17.97 -18.71
CA LEU A 379 1.33 -17.02 -18.16
C LEU A 379 2.46 -16.81 -19.16
N VAL A 380 2.72 -15.56 -19.55
CA VAL A 380 3.79 -15.20 -20.48
C VAL A 380 4.94 -14.59 -19.71
N GLY A 381 6.11 -15.20 -19.76
CA GLY A 381 7.34 -14.69 -19.15
C GLY A 381 8.27 -15.78 -18.62
N GLY A 382 9.58 -15.56 -18.73
CA GLY A 382 10.62 -16.50 -18.30
C GLY A 382 11.45 -16.05 -17.10
N GLY A 383 11.14 -14.92 -16.47
CA GLY A 383 11.90 -14.40 -15.31
C GLY A 383 11.37 -14.84 -13.96
N ASN A 384 12.04 -14.43 -12.87
CA ASN A 384 11.67 -14.79 -11.49
C ASN A 384 10.25 -14.43 -11.11
N SER A 385 9.74 -13.26 -11.55
CA SER A 385 8.36 -12.86 -11.28
C SER A 385 7.35 -13.83 -11.90
N ALA A 386 7.61 -14.29 -13.12
CA ALA A 386 6.81 -15.32 -13.77
C ALA A 386 6.86 -16.64 -12.99
N GLY A 387 8.05 -17.10 -12.61
CA GLY A 387 8.23 -18.32 -11.83
C GLY A 387 7.52 -18.30 -10.47
N GLN A 388 7.55 -17.17 -9.76
CA GLN A 388 6.82 -16.99 -8.51
C GLN A 388 5.30 -17.03 -8.73
N ALA A 389 4.82 -16.42 -9.83
CA ALA A 389 3.41 -16.45 -10.19
C ALA A 389 2.93 -17.86 -10.55
N VAL A 390 3.74 -18.63 -11.32
CA VAL A 390 3.46 -20.04 -11.61
C VAL A 390 3.33 -20.84 -10.31
N ALA A 391 4.33 -20.74 -9.42
CA ALA A 391 4.34 -21.46 -8.16
C ALA A 391 3.14 -21.11 -7.25
N PHE A 392 2.62 -19.88 -7.38
CA PHE A 392 1.46 -19.41 -6.63
C PHE A 392 0.13 -19.86 -7.25
N LEU A 393 0.01 -19.81 -8.59
CA LEU A 393 -1.23 -20.13 -9.29
C LEU A 393 -1.44 -21.62 -9.52
N ALA A 394 -0.38 -22.38 -9.88
CA ALA A 394 -0.49 -23.78 -10.27
C ALA A 394 -1.26 -24.67 -9.27
N PRO A 395 -1.11 -24.53 -7.94
CA PRO A 395 -1.89 -25.34 -6.99
C PRO A 395 -3.41 -25.06 -6.97
N ARG A 396 -3.84 -23.96 -7.62
CA ARG A 396 -5.23 -23.47 -7.61
C ARG A 396 -5.97 -23.67 -8.91
N VAL A 397 -5.23 -23.88 -10.00
CA VAL A 397 -5.78 -23.98 -11.35
C VAL A 397 -5.75 -25.43 -11.86
N LYS A 398 -6.63 -25.75 -12.79
CA LYS A 398 -6.65 -27.07 -13.43
C LYS A 398 -5.39 -27.28 -14.27
N GLU A 399 -5.00 -26.27 -15.03
CA GLU A 399 -3.87 -26.32 -15.98
C GLU A 399 -3.27 -24.91 -16.15
N LEU A 400 -1.94 -24.84 -16.26
CA LEU A 400 -1.22 -23.60 -16.46
C LEU A 400 -0.25 -23.76 -17.65
N HIS A 401 -0.43 -22.93 -18.68
CA HIS A 401 0.46 -22.83 -19.83
C HIS A 401 1.49 -21.74 -19.58
N LEU A 402 2.76 -22.11 -19.33
CA LEU A 402 3.88 -21.18 -19.20
C LEU A 402 4.52 -20.93 -20.57
N ILE A 403 4.40 -19.73 -21.09
CA ILE A 403 4.79 -19.35 -22.45
C ILE A 403 6.04 -18.49 -22.39
N ILE A 404 7.12 -18.93 -23.04
CA ILE A 404 8.40 -18.22 -23.08
C ILE A 404 8.95 -18.12 -24.51
N ARG A 405 9.52 -16.96 -24.83
CA ARG A 405 10.14 -16.73 -26.15
C ARG A 405 11.52 -17.39 -26.30
N GLY A 406 12.18 -17.66 -25.16
CA GLY A 406 13.48 -18.36 -25.11
C GLY A 406 13.32 -19.86 -25.25
N GLU A 407 14.45 -20.54 -25.37
CA GLU A 407 14.55 -22.02 -25.50
C GLU A 407 14.35 -22.72 -24.14
N GLY A 408 14.59 -22.03 -23.02
CA GLY A 408 14.46 -22.55 -21.66
C GLY A 408 14.36 -21.42 -20.63
N LEU A 409 14.26 -21.79 -19.37
CA LEU A 409 14.08 -20.88 -18.22
C LEU A 409 15.44 -20.46 -17.63
N GLU A 410 16.52 -21.20 -17.88
CA GLU A 410 17.81 -21.11 -17.22
C GLU A 410 18.50 -19.76 -17.41
N SER A 411 18.19 -19.06 -18.52
CA SER A 411 18.81 -17.79 -18.87
C SER A 411 18.30 -16.62 -18.03
N SER A 412 17.13 -16.74 -17.39
CA SER A 412 16.44 -15.60 -16.76
C SER A 412 15.70 -15.92 -15.45
N MET A 413 15.62 -17.19 -15.05
CA MET A 413 14.95 -17.64 -13.84
C MET A 413 15.92 -18.30 -12.87
N SER A 414 15.76 -18.02 -11.58
CA SER A 414 16.56 -18.64 -10.52
C SER A 414 16.30 -20.14 -10.42
N GLN A 415 17.37 -20.93 -10.18
CA GLN A 415 17.32 -22.39 -10.17
C GLN A 415 16.22 -22.95 -9.25
N TYR A 416 16.05 -22.39 -8.04
CA TYR A 416 15.04 -22.87 -7.11
C TYR A 416 13.59 -22.78 -7.64
N LEU A 417 13.31 -21.81 -8.54
CA LEU A 417 11.99 -21.68 -9.19
C LEU A 417 11.87 -22.70 -10.33
N ILE A 418 12.93 -22.90 -11.10
CA ILE A 418 12.96 -23.90 -12.17
C ILE A 418 12.67 -25.28 -11.58
N ASP A 419 13.39 -25.67 -10.51
CA ASP A 419 13.24 -26.95 -9.83
C ASP A 419 11.80 -27.12 -9.29
N ARG A 420 11.23 -26.03 -8.74
CA ARG A 420 9.88 -26.03 -8.24
C ARG A 420 8.83 -26.18 -9.33
N ILE A 421 9.02 -25.53 -10.48
CA ILE A 421 8.11 -25.62 -11.62
C ILE A 421 8.15 -27.01 -12.24
N ALA A 422 9.34 -27.61 -12.36
CA ALA A 422 9.55 -28.92 -12.97
C ALA A 422 8.78 -30.06 -12.29
N VAL A 423 8.44 -29.93 -11.01
CA VAL A 423 7.67 -30.94 -10.27
C VAL A 423 6.15 -30.70 -10.27
N LEU A 424 5.69 -29.62 -10.91
CA LEU A 424 4.26 -29.30 -10.98
C LEU A 424 3.60 -30.02 -12.16
N PRO A 425 2.72 -31.00 -11.92
CA PRO A 425 2.20 -31.89 -12.99
C PRO A 425 1.20 -31.18 -13.93
N ASN A 426 0.64 -30.05 -13.51
CA ASN A 426 -0.35 -29.29 -14.28
C ASN A 426 0.23 -28.06 -14.97
N VAL A 427 1.57 -27.92 -15.02
CA VAL A 427 2.25 -26.83 -15.73
C VAL A 427 2.80 -27.35 -17.05
N GLN A 428 2.42 -26.73 -18.15
CA GLN A 428 2.94 -27.00 -19.49
C GLN A 428 3.85 -25.86 -19.94
N LEU A 429 5.12 -26.14 -20.19
CA LEU A 429 6.09 -25.17 -20.70
C LEU A 429 6.05 -25.14 -22.23
N HIS A 430 5.78 -23.96 -22.80
CA HIS A 430 5.84 -23.65 -24.23
C HIS A 430 7.08 -22.80 -24.52
N ALA A 431 8.21 -23.44 -24.76
CA ALA A 431 9.43 -22.75 -25.14
C ALA A 431 9.38 -22.29 -26.61
N GLY A 432 10.16 -21.26 -26.96
CA GLY A 432 10.20 -20.69 -28.30
C GLY A 432 8.84 -20.19 -28.82
N THR A 433 7.91 -19.84 -27.91
CA THR A 433 6.51 -19.59 -28.21
C THR A 433 6.10 -18.20 -27.72
N GLU A 434 5.15 -17.58 -28.40
CA GLU A 434 4.57 -16.29 -28.02
C GLU A 434 3.05 -16.32 -28.19
N VAL A 435 2.33 -15.46 -27.48
CA VAL A 435 0.91 -15.21 -27.72
C VAL A 435 0.79 -14.20 -28.85
N SER A 436 0.09 -14.57 -29.91
CA SER A 436 -0.09 -13.72 -31.09
C SER A 436 -1.46 -13.01 -31.12
N ALA A 437 -2.51 -13.64 -30.61
CA ALA A 437 -3.85 -13.06 -30.57
C ALA A 437 -4.66 -13.56 -29.36
N LEU A 438 -5.65 -12.79 -28.96
CA LEU A 438 -6.62 -13.14 -27.94
C LEU A 438 -8.02 -13.16 -28.57
N GLU A 439 -8.79 -14.17 -28.20
CA GLU A 439 -10.15 -14.38 -28.67
C GLU A 439 -11.14 -14.38 -27.51
N GLY A 440 -12.30 -13.81 -27.72
CA GLY A 440 -13.38 -13.78 -26.76
C GLY A 440 -14.43 -12.74 -27.10
N ASP A 441 -15.38 -12.62 -26.23
CA ASP A 441 -16.50 -11.70 -26.34
C ASP A 441 -16.36 -10.60 -25.26
N PRO A 442 -16.60 -9.32 -25.57
CA PRO A 442 -16.51 -8.22 -24.60
C PRO A 442 -17.39 -8.42 -23.34
N GLU A 443 -18.56 -9.09 -23.49
CA GLU A 443 -19.49 -9.36 -22.37
C GLU A 443 -19.11 -10.63 -21.58
N ARG A 444 -18.48 -11.62 -22.27
CA ARG A 444 -18.09 -12.92 -21.67
C ARG A 444 -16.62 -12.98 -21.29
N GLY A 445 -15.84 -11.97 -21.62
CA GLY A 445 -14.41 -11.90 -21.38
C GLY A 445 -13.57 -12.78 -22.31
N LEU A 446 -12.32 -13.00 -21.91
CA LEU A 446 -11.35 -13.82 -22.64
C LEU A 446 -11.79 -15.30 -22.69
N GLN A 447 -11.70 -15.93 -23.86
CA GLN A 447 -12.09 -17.33 -24.08
C GLN A 447 -10.97 -18.20 -24.64
N ALA A 448 -10.03 -17.62 -25.39
CA ALA A 448 -8.87 -18.34 -25.89
C ALA A 448 -7.67 -17.41 -26.17
N ALA A 449 -6.50 -18.00 -26.19
CA ALA A 449 -5.29 -17.39 -26.71
C ALA A 449 -4.73 -18.20 -27.90
N VAL A 450 -4.22 -17.51 -28.90
CA VAL A 450 -3.50 -18.12 -30.03
C VAL A 450 -2.01 -18.07 -29.77
N LEU A 451 -1.41 -19.21 -29.58
CA LEU A 451 0.02 -19.38 -29.39
C LEU A 451 0.69 -19.56 -30.75
N ARG A 452 1.81 -18.90 -30.98
CA ARG A 452 2.61 -19.01 -32.19
C ARG A 452 4.01 -19.47 -31.85
N THR A 453 4.43 -20.61 -32.43
CA THR A 453 5.83 -21.09 -32.35
C THR A 453 6.71 -20.23 -33.23
N ARG A 454 7.78 -19.67 -32.68
CA ARG A 454 8.68 -18.74 -33.41
C ARG A 454 9.53 -19.39 -34.50
N ALA A 455 9.80 -20.70 -34.37
CA ALA A 455 10.65 -21.43 -35.30
C ALA A 455 9.98 -21.65 -36.67
N ASP A 456 8.73 -22.00 -36.71
CA ASP A 456 8.00 -22.41 -37.91
C ASP A 456 6.70 -21.61 -38.15
N GLY A 457 6.33 -20.71 -37.22
CA GLY A 457 5.12 -19.91 -37.30
C GLY A 457 3.83 -20.70 -37.10
N GLN A 458 3.89 -21.97 -36.70
CA GLN A 458 2.70 -22.77 -36.42
C GLN A 458 1.91 -22.15 -35.27
N THR A 459 0.58 -22.16 -35.39
CA THR A 459 -0.33 -21.62 -34.38
C THR A 459 -1.14 -22.72 -33.70
N THR A 460 -1.29 -22.59 -32.39
CA THR A 460 -2.13 -23.47 -31.57
C THR A 460 -3.10 -22.61 -30.78
N ARG A 461 -4.37 -22.95 -30.82
CA ARG A 461 -5.43 -22.28 -30.02
C ARG A 461 -5.56 -22.99 -28.69
N VAL A 462 -5.47 -22.24 -27.60
CA VAL A 462 -5.65 -22.73 -26.22
C VAL A 462 -6.87 -22.05 -25.59
N GLU A 463 -7.83 -22.84 -25.13
CA GLU A 463 -9.01 -22.32 -24.42
C GLU A 463 -8.63 -21.96 -22.99
N LEU A 464 -8.80 -20.67 -22.64
CA LEU A 464 -8.50 -20.13 -21.32
C LEU A 464 -9.29 -18.86 -21.07
N ARG A 465 -9.46 -18.52 -19.78
CA ARG A 465 -10.16 -17.28 -19.39
C ARG A 465 -9.26 -16.25 -18.74
N HIS A 466 -8.02 -16.64 -18.37
CA HIS A 466 -7.07 -15.73 -17.72
C HIS A 466 -5.69 -15.87 -18.32
N LEU A 467 -5.11 -14.73 -18.68
CA LEU A 467 -3.75 -14.57 -19.20
C LEU A 467 -2.98 -13.62 -18.27
N PHE A 468 -1.80 -14.05 -17.84
CA PHE A 468 -0.91 -13.25 -17.00
C PHE A 468 0.32 -12.84 -17.79
N LEU A 469 0.66 -11.55 -17.81
CA LEU A 469 1.75 -10.99 -18.61
C LEU A 469 2.92 -10.54 -17.74
N PHE A 470 4.01 -11.29 -17.73
CA PHE A 470 5.27 -10.98 -17.03
C PHE A 470 6.40 -10.75 -18.02
N VAL A 471 6.19 -9.90 -19.02
CA VAL A 471 7.05 -9.67 -20.17
C VAL A 471 8.16 -8.63 -19.96
N GLY A 472 8.41 -8.29 -18.70
CA GLY A 472 9.38 -7.30 -18.29
C GLY A 472 8.78 -5.92 -18.09
N ALA A 473 9.63 -4.96 -17.78
CA ALA A 473 9.21 -3.59 -17.49
C ALA A 473 10.25 -2.57 -17.95
N ASP A 474 9.79 -1.36 -18.25
CA ASP A 474 10.64 -0.21 -18.56
C ASP A 474 10.77 0.69 -17.34
N PRO A 475 11.97 1.24 -17.02
CA PRO A 475 12.17 2.14 -15.91
C PRO A 475 11.30 3.40 -16.00
N ASN A 476 10.73 3.84 -14.88
CA ASN A 476 9.98 5.09 -14.80
C ASN A 476 10.96 6.27 -14.63
N THR A 477 11.65 6.66 -15.69
CA THR A 477 12.71 7.67 -15.67
C THR A 477 12.42 8.86 -16.58
N GLY A 478 11.26 8.93 -17.21
CA GLY A 478 10.89 9.98 -18.17
C GLY A 478 10.98 11.40 -17.59
N TRP A 479 10.74 11.57 -16.31
CA TRP A 479 10.79 12.82 -15.58
C TRP A 479 12.22 13.35 -15.31
N LEU A 480 13.26 12.55 -15.60
CA LEU A 480 14.68 12.86 -15.41
C LEU A 480 15.38 13.45 -16.65
N GLN A 481 14.71 13.52 -17.79
CA GLN A 481 15.33 13.74 -19.12
C GLN A 481 16.21 14.99 -19.25
N GLN A 482 16.05 15.97 -18.37
CA GLN A 482 16.83 17.22 -18.40
C GLN A 482 18.01 17.25 -17.43
N CYS A 483 18.06 16.33 -16.48
CA CYS A 483 19.01 16.34 -15.38
C CYS A 483 20.04 15.21 -15.41
N VAL A 484 19.73 14.10 -16.08
CA VAL A 484 20.54 12.88 -16.02
C VAL A 484 20.72 12.33 -17.42
N GLU A 485 21.96 11.99 -17.77
CA GLU A 485 22.24 11.25 -19.00
C GLU A 485 21.58 9.85 -18.92
N MET A 486 20.85 9.50 -19.95
CA MET A 486 20.08 8.28 -20.03
C MET A 486 20.68 7.33 -21.07
N ASP A 487 20.85 6.05 -20.72
CA ASP A 487 21.17 5.02 -21.70
C ASP A 487 20.00 4.84 -22.68
N ASN A 488 20.21 5.21 -23.94
CA ASN A 488 19.22 5.14 -25.00
C ASN A 488 18.73 3.72 -25.29
N GLN A 489 19.50 2.68 -24.94
CA GLN A 489 19.10 1.29 -25.15
C GLN A 489 18.27 0.72 -24.00
N ARG A 490 18.45 1.24 -22.78
CA ARG A 490 17.78 0.73 -21.56
C ARG A 490 17.05 1.78 -20.74
N ARG A 491 17.13 3.05 -21.10
CA ARG A 491 16.55 4.19 -20.35
C ARG A 491 16.89 4.14 -18.84
N ARG A 492 18.09 3.66 -18.50
CA ARG A 492 18.62 3.68 -17.14
C ARG A 492 19.48 4.94 -16.96
N PRO A 493 19.48 5.58 -15.78
CA PRO A 493 20.45 6.60 -15.47
C PRO A 493 21.87 6.02 -15.66
N GLY A 494 22.69 6.66 -16.46
CA GLY A 494 24.10 6.35 -16.52
C GLY A 494 24.72 6.56 -15.14
N THR A 495 25.63 5.68 -14.71
CA THR A 495 26.48 5.98 -13.57
C THR A 495 27.33 7.18 -13.98
N ALA A 496 27.15 8.33 -13.33
CA ALA A 496 28.07 9.45 -13.49
C ALA A 496 29.47 8.91 -13.19
N ARG A 497 30.33 8.85 -14.21
CA ARG A 497 31.77 8.66 -13.99
C ARG A 497 32.22 9.91 -13.25
N GLY A 498 32.52 9.76 -11.99
CA GLY A 498 33.30 10.74 -11.27
C GLY A 498 34.67 10.82 -11.94
N ASP A 499 34.88 11.84 -12.74
CA ASP A 499 36.21 12.22 -13.14
C ASP A 499 36.83 13.02 -11.98
N GLY A 500 37.92 12.44 -11.41
CA GLY A 500 38.90 13.09 -10.57
C GLY A 500 38.67 13.05 -9.09
#